data_8eaafcbba0b11deb5ea3e0185688bb69
#
_entry.id   8eaafcbba0b11deb5ea3e0185688bb69
#
_cell.length_a   1.000
_cell.length_b   1.000
_cell.length_c   1.000
_cell.angle_alpha   90.00
_cell.angle_beta   90.00
_cell.angle_gamma   90.00
#
_symmetry.space_group_name_H-M   'P 1'
#
loop_
_entity.id
_entity.type
_entity.pdbx_description
1 polymer ?
#
loop_
_entity_poly.entity_id
_entity_poly.type
_entity_poly.pdbx_seq_one_letter_code
_entity_poly.pdbx_strand_id
1 'polypeptide(L)'
;MRHQEVEVLAIGAGPANLALGIALEELAPKELAAGTLIIEQHDDTVWQRGMLLPWTQSQVSFLKDLVTLRNPRSEFSFVNYLHSIGRLDEFINLGTFTPYRSEISGYLQWVASSLREVQVEYGRRCVSIEPGPSRGGEVDHWLARTADGAVISSRNLVIGAGRDAFVPAELTALPERRVIHSTRYSHRIDALDPAEVRRIVVIGGAQSAAELLWAAYQRFPEAQCTMLMRSIGLNAYQTSKFTNELFYPS
;
A
#
# COMPACT_ATOMS: atom_id res chain seq x y z
N MET A 1 18.12 -21.43 13.59
CA MET A 1 17.06 -20.82 12.78
C MET A 1 15.85 -20.59 13.68
N ARG A 2 15.28 -19.41 13.71
CA ARG A 2 14.01 -19.20 14.42
C ARG A 2 12.91 -19.86 13.58
N HIS A 3 12.17 -20.78 14.20
CA HIS A 3 10.98 -21.41 13.61
C HIS A 3 9.76 -20.89 14.34
N GLN A 4 8.77 -20.43 13.59
CA GLN A 4 7.51 -19.89 14.11
C GLN A 4 6.36 -20.63 13.43
N GLU A 5 5.35 -21.04 14.20
CA GLU A 5 4.15 -21.68 13.67
C GLU A 5 2.94 -20.77 13.89
N VAL A 6 2.13 -20.62 12.85
CA VAL A 6 0.91 -19.81 12.88
C VAL A 6 -0.23 -20.51 12.13
N GLU A 7 -1.46 -20.17 12.43
CA GLU A 7 -2.63 -20.69 11.69
C GLU A 7 -2.80 -19.97 10.35
N VAL A 8 -2.56 -18.64 10.32
CA VAL A 8 -2.66 -17.82 9.11
C VAL A 8 -1.41 -16.95 9.02
N LEU A 9 -0.71 -17.02 7.89
CA LEU A 9 0.35 -16.10 7.54
C LEU A 9 -0.12 -15.19 6.39
N ALA A 10 -0.11 -13.87 6.63
CA ALA A 10 -0.37 -12.88 5.60
C ALA A 10 0.92 -12.13 5.25
N ILE A 11 1.26 -12.08 3.95
CA ILE A 11 2.47 -11.42 3.47
C ILE A 11 2.12 -10.04 2.92
N GLY A 12 2.68 -9.00 3.53
CA GLY A 12 2.45 -7.58 3.28
C GLY A 12 1.37 -6.99 4.20
N ALA A 13 1.68 -5.89 4.90
CA ALA A 13 0.73 -5.14 5.74
C ALA A 13 0.02 -4.02 4.96
N GLY A 14 -0.38 -4.31 3.71
CA GLY A 14 -1.16 -3.40 2.88
C GLY A 14 -2.66 -3.42 3.22
N PRO A 15 -3.46 -2.56 2.54
CA PRO A 15 -4.90 -2.43 2.82
C PRO A 15 -5.66 -3.75 2.83
N ALA A 16 -5.36 -4.67 1.90
CA ALA A 16 -6.06 -5.95 1.79
C ALA A 16 -5.85 -6.84 3.03
N ASN A 17 -4.60 -7.00 3.46
CA ASN A 17 -4.29 -7.84 4.61
C ASN A 17 -4.67 -7.17 5.95
N LEU A 18 -4.66 -5.84 6.02
CA LEU A 18 -5.19 -5.14 7.19
C LEU A 18 -6.71 -5.30 7.29
N ALA A 19 -7.44 -5.22 6.17
CA ALA A 19 -8.88 -5.50 6.15
C ALA A 19 -9.19 -6.94 6.58
N LEU A 20 -8.37 -7.91 6.14
CA LEU A 20 -8.46 -9.29 6.62
C LEU A 20 -8.18 -9.37 8.13
N GLY A 21 -7.13 -8.70 8.61
CA GLY A 21 -6.78 -8.66 10.04
C GLY A 21 -7.94 -8.15 10.89
N ILE A 22 -8.58 -7.04 10.48
CA ILE A 22 -9.77 -6.52 11.17
C ILE A 22 -10.93 -7.54 11.12
N ALA A 23 -11.16 -8.17 9.97
CA ALA A 23 -12.24 -9.15 9.85
C ALA A 23 -12.02 -10.37 10.78
N LEU A 24 -10.77 -10.82 10.91
CA LEU A 24 -10.42 -11.89 11.87
C LEU A 24 -10.59 -11.42 13.32
N GLU A 25 -10.18 -10.20 13.64
CA GLU A 25 -10.35 -9.60 14.97
C GLU A 25 -11.82 -9.51 15.39
N GLU A 26 -12.71 -9.13 14.46
CA GLU A 26 -14.12 -8.88 14.76
C GLU A 26 -15.01 -10.11 14.64
N LEU A 27 -14.69 -11.06 13.78
CA LEU A 27 -15.61 -12.12 13.36
C LEU A 27 -15.11 -13.54 13.64
N ALA A 28 -13.80 -13.75 13.73
CA ALA A 28 -13.24 -15.09 13.90
C ALA A 28 -13.20 -15.50 15.38
N PRO A 29 -13.10 -16.82 15.66
CA PRO A 29 -12.71 -17.27 16.99
C PRO A 29 -11.40 -16.65 17.43
N LYS A 30 -11.30 -16.32 18.71
CA LYS A 30 -10.13 -15.62 19.27
C LYS A 30 -8.81 -16.36 18.99
N GLU A 31 -8.85 -17.68 19.02
CA GLU A 31 -7.69 -18.54 18.76
C GLU A 31 -7.18 -18.39 17.32
N LEU A 32 -8.08 -18.20 16.35
CA LEU A 32 -7.72 -17.99 14.96
C LEU A 32 -7.12 -16.58 14.75
N ALA A 33 -7.72 -15.56 15.36
CA ALA A 33 -7.18 -14.20 15.32
C ALA A 33 -5.80 -14.14 15.96
N ALA A 34 -5.61 -14.71 17.15
CA ALA A 34 -4.33 -14.76 17.86
C ALA A 34 -3.29 -15.66 17.15
N GLY A 35 -3.74 -16.67 16.38
CA GLY A 35 -2.89 -17.49 15.51
C GLY A 35 -2.56 -16.85 14.16
N THR A 36 -2.93 -15.58 13.94
CA THR A 36 -2.69 -14.87 12.68
C THR A 36 -1.50 -13.91 12.79
N LEU A 37 -0.60 -14.01 11.82
CA LEU A 37 0.57 -13.15 11.68
C LEU A 37 0.56 -12.46 10.31
N ILE A 38 0.67 -11.14 10.32
CA ILE A 38 0.91 -10.31 9.12
C ILE A 38 2.38 -9.90 9.16
N ILE A 39 3.14 -10.17 8.10
CA ILE A 39 4.53 -9.72 7.99
C ILE A 39 4.66 -8.63 6.93
N GLU A 40 5.46 -7.60 7.23
CA GLU A 40 5.76 -6.49 6.34
C GLU A 40 7.29 -6.35 6.16
N GLN A 41 7.73 -6.11 4.92
CA GLN A 41 9.16 -5.95 4.62
C GLN A 41 9.75 -4.63 5.08
N HIS A 42 8.92 -3.59 5.20
CA HIS A 42 9.31 -2.26 5.68
C HIS A 42 9.16 -2.16 7.19
N ASP A 43 9.69 -1.08 7.76
CA ASP A 43 9.63 -0.81 9.19
C ASP A 43 8.30 -0.20 9.63
N ASP A 44 7.40 0.04 8.69
CA ASP A 44 6.07 0.62 8.93
C ASP A 44 5.08 0.27 7.79
N THR A 45 3.81 0.62 7.99
CA THR A 45 2.72 0.48 7.02
C THR A 45 2.46 1.82 6.32
N VAL A 46 3.35 2.22 5.41
CA VAL A 46 3.15 3.43 4.57
C VAL A 46 2.70 3.03 3.18
N TRP A 47 1.47 3.41 2.84
CA TRP A 47 0.90 3.10 1.53
C TRP A 47 1.35 4.12 0.47
N GLN A 48 1.72 3.63 -0.72
CA GLN A 48 2.21 4.46 -1.84
C GLN A 48 3.36 5.42 -1.45
N ARG A 49 4.27 4.94 -0.63
CA ARG A 49 5.40 5.67 -0.03
C ARG A 49 6.08 6.68 -0.98
N GLY A 50 6.37 6.29 -2.21
CA GLY A 50 7.01 7.17 -3.20
C GLY A 50 6.09 8.23 -3.82
N MET A 51 4.78 8.18 -3.55
CA MET A 51 3.76 9.06 -4.12
C MET A 51 2.97 9.84 -3.05
N LEU A 52 3.50 9.95 -1.83
CA LEU A 52 2.92 10.77 -0.75
C LEU A 52 3.33 12.24 -0.91
N LEU A 53 2.89 12.85 -1.99
CA LEU A 53 3.07 14.29 -2.19
C LEU A 53 2.06 15.05 -1.29
N PRO A 54 2.44 16.20 -0.68
CA PRO A 54 1.62 16.87 0.33
C PRO A 54 0.21 17.25 -0.10
N TRP A 55 0.02 17.46 -1.41
CA TRP A 55 -1.24 17.91 -2.01
C TRP A 55 -2.05 16.77 -2.66
N THR A 56 -1.52 15.53 -2.69
CA THR A 56 -2.22 14.43 -3.35
C THR A 56 -3.36 13.90 -2.48
N GLN A 57 -4.53 13.78 -3.10
CA GLN A 57 -5.72 13.23 -2.48
C GLN A 57 -5.97 11.78 -2.91
N SER A 58 -6.70 11.05 -2.08
CA SER A 58 -7.28 9.77 -2.47
C SER A 58 -8.36 10.00 -3.54
N GLN A 59 -8.45 9.12 -4.52
CA GLN A 59 -9.54 9.12 -5.49
C GLN A 59 -10.77 8.35 -4.98
N VAL A 60 -10.65 7.74 -3.81
CA VAL A 60 -11.68 6.93 -3.18
C VAL A 60 -12.21 7.66 -1.96
N SER A 61 -13.54 7.66 -1.80
CA SER A 61 -14.20 8.23 -0.62
C SER A 61 -13.69 7.56 0.65
N PHE A 62 -13.55 8.33 1.73
CA PHE A 62 -13.20 7.81 3.05
C PHE A 62 -14.18 6.76 3.59
N LEU A 63 -15.44 6.77 3.11
CA LEU A 63 -16.45 5.75 3.45
C LEU A 63 -16.12 4.36 2.85
N LYS A 64 -15.19 4.29 1.89
CA LYS A 64 -14.64 3.05 1.36
C LYS A 64 -13.31 2.70 2.05
N ASP A 65 -13.26 2.91 3.35
CA ASP A 65 -12.19 2.46 4.21
C ASP A 65 -12.17 0.92 4.33
N LEU A 66 -11.38 0.38 5.24
CA LEU A 66 -11.21 -1.07 5.38
C LEU A 66 -12.44 -1.79 5.95
N VAL A 67 -13.42 -1.07 6.50
CA VAL A 67 -14.47 -1.69 7.33
C VAL A 67 -15.88 -1.15 7.08
N THR A 68 -16.05 0.15 6.79
CA THR A 68 -17.35 0.82 6.87
C THR A 68 -18.41 0.18 5.98
N LEU A 69 -18.06 -0.29 4.78
CA LEU A 69 -19.02 -0.96 3.88
C LEU A 69 -19.44 -2.33 4.41
N ARG A 70 -18.59 -3.04 5.15
CA ARG A 70 -18.90 -4.34 5.76
C ARG A 70 -19.57 -4.17 7.12
N ASN A 71 -19.03 -3.31 7.96
CA ASN A 71 -19.48 -3.07 9.33
C ASN A 71 -19.34 -1.57 9.70
N PRO A 72 -20.38 -0.74 9.51
CA PRO A 72 -20.31 0.69 9.83
C PRO A 72 -20.16 0.98 11.34
N ARG A 73 -20.27 -0.01 12.21
CA ARG A 73 -20.06 0.10 13.65
C ARG A 73 -18.65 -0.29 14.10
N SER A 74 -17.78 -0.67 13.16
CA SER A 74 -16.40 -1.07 13.46
C SER A 74 -15.63 0.04 14.16
N GLU A 75 -14.86 -0.34 15.19
CA GLU A 75 -13.91 0.56 15.85
C GLU A 75 -12.78 1.00 14.91
N PHE A 76 -12.52 0.24 13.84
CA PHE A 76 -11.44 0.46 12.89
C PHE A 76 -11.83 1.37 11.72
N SER A 77 -12.92 2.16 11.81
CA SER A 77 -13.32 3.06 10.74
C SER A 77 -12.37 4.26 10.61
N PHE A 78 -12.31 4.83 9.39
CA PHE A 78 -11.55 6.07 9.14
C PHE A 78 -12.04 7.24 10.01
N VAL A 79 -13.33 7.29 10.30
CA VAL A 79 -13.91 8.32 11.20
C VAL A 79 -13.38 8.16 12.62
N ASN A 80 -13.29 6.93 13.13
CA ASN A 80 -12.71 6.67 14.44
C ASN A 80 -11.22 6.98 14.48
N TYR A 81 -10.48 6.71 13.42
CA TYR A 81 -9.09 7.15 13.29
C TYR A 81 -8.98 8.67 13.44
N LEU A 82 -9.74 9.44 12.66
CA LEU A 82 -9.73 10.91 12.74
C LEU A 82 -10.08 11.42 14.14
N HIS A 83 -11.06 10.79 14.78
CA HIS A 83 -11.44 11.11 16.16
C HIS A 83 -10.29 10.84 17.12
N SER A 84 -9.62 9.69 17.00
CA SER A 84 -8.53 9.28 17.89
C SER A 84 -7.31 10.21 17.84
N ILE A 85 -7.08 10.86 16.69
CA ILE A 85 -5.97 11.82 16.51
C ILE A 85 -6.41 13.29 16.63
N GLY A 86 -7.68 13.55 17.05
CA GLY A 86 -8.22 14.90 17.27
C GLY A 86 -8.43 15.72 15.98
N ARG A 87 -8.58 15.07 14.82
CA ARG A 87 -8.71 15.75 13.52
C ARG A 87 -10.11 15.67 12.90
N LEU A 88 -11.06 15.07 13.59
CA LEU A 88 -12.39 14.83 13.04
C LEU A 88 -13.12 16.14 12.67
N ASP A 89 -13.12 17.13 13.57
CA ASP A 89 -13.80 18.40 13.34
C ASP A 89 -13.20 19.17 12.15
N GLU A 90 -11.86 19.19 12.05
CA GLU A 90 -11.17 19.81 10.93
C GLU A 90 -11.54 19.13 9.60
N PHE A 91 -11.57 17.81 9.59
CA PHE A 91 -11.90 17.03 8.40
C PHE A 91 -13.34 17.27 7.95
N ILE A 92 -14.30 17.34 8.89
CA ILE A 92 -15.71 17.68 8.59
C ILE A 92 -15.79 19.07 7.96
N ASN A 93 -15.06 20.05 8.48
CA ASN A 93 -15.04 21.41 7.99
C ASN A 93 -14.41 21.55 6.59
N LEU A 94 -13.55 20.63 6.16
CA LEU A 94 -13.04 20.58 4.79
C LEU A 94 -14.13 20.27 3.76
N GLY A 95 -15.23 19.64 4.18
CA GLY A 95 -16.36 19.31 3.30
C GLY A 95 -16.01 18.38 2.13
N THR A 96 -14.98 17.53 2.30
CA THR A 96 -14.51 16.61 1.27
C THR A 96 -14.81 15.17 1.60
N PHE A 97 -15.06 14.36 0.56
CA PHE A 97 -15.14 12.90 0.67
C PHE A 97 -13.80 12.20 0.37
N THR A 98 -12.82 12.94 -0.16
CA THR A 98 -11.53 12.39 -0.61
C THR A 98 -10.41 12.92 0.27
N PRO A 99 -9.95 12.15 1.28
CA PRO A 99 -8.90 12.57 2.17
C PRO A 99 -7.54 12.65 1.45
N TYR A 100 -6.58 13.33 2.04
CA TYR A 100 -5.21 13.29 1.55
C TYR A 100 -4.65 11.86 1.65
N ARG A 101 -3.75 11.50 0.74
CA ARG A 101 -3.08 10.17 0.79
C ARG A 101 -2.30 9.95 2.07
N SER A 102 -1.73 11.01 2.62
CA SER A 102 -1.06 10.97 3.93
C SER A 102 -2.02 10.58 5.06
N GLU A 103 -3.27 11.04 5.01
CA GLU A 103 -4.29 10.67 6.01
C GLU A 103 -4.71 9.20 5.86
N ILE A 104 -4.87 8.71 4.62
CA ILE A 104 -5.11 7.28 4.38
C ILE A 104 -3.91 6.45 4.86
N SER A 105 -2.69 6.88 4.58
CA SER A 105 -1.50 6.17 5.06
C SER A 105 -1.41 6.14 6.59
N GLY A 106 -1.72 7.27 7.25
CA GLY A 106 -1.81 7.34 8.71
C GLY A 106 -2.90 6.43 9.29
N TYR A 107 -4.06 6.37 8.61
CA TYR A 107 -5.13 5.44 8.97
C TYR A 107 -4.69 3.98 8.92
N LEU A 108 -3.99 3.56 7.86
CA LEU A 108 -3.49 2.19 7.76
C LEU A 108 -2.48 1.85 8.86
N GLN A 109 -1.60 2.78 9.20
CA GLN A 109 -0.66 2.61 10.31
C GLN A 109 -1.39 2.51 11.66
N TRP A 110 -2.39 3.36 11.86
CA TRP A 110 -3.21 3.32 13.06
C TRP A 110 -3.97 2.01 13.17
N VAL A 111 -4.57 1.49 12.08
CA VAL A 111 -5.20 0.17 12.07
C VAL A 111 -4.20 -0.90 12.47
N ALA A 112 -3.04 -0.96 11.81
CA ALA A 112 -2.04 -1.98 12.10
C ALA A 112 -1.60 -1.98 13.58
N SER A 113 -1.51 -0.80 14.21
CA SER A 113 -1.16 -0.65 15.63
C SER A 113 -2.33 -0.88 16.59
N SER A 114 -3.57 -0.87 16.10
CA SER A 114 -4.79 -1.03 16.91
C SER A 114 -5.30 -2.47 16.97
N LEU A 115 -4.78 -3.36 16.13
CA LEU A 115 -5.07 -4.79 16.21
C LEU A 115 -4.56 -5.34 17.55
N ARG A 116 -5.36 -6.17 18.22
CA ARG A 116 -5.07 -6.68 19.57
C ARG A 116 -4.65 -8.14 19.58
N GLU A 117 -5.32 -8.95 18.78
CA GLU A 117 -5.10 -10.40 18.67
C GLU A 117 -4.25 -10.73 17.45
N VAL A 118 -4.55 -10.14 16.29
CA VAL A 118 -3.78 -10.31 15.07
C VAL A 118 -2.44 -9.58 15.18
N GLN A 119 -1.34 -10.31 14.97
CA GLN A 119 0.00 -9.75 15.09
C GLN A 119 0.49 -9.16 13.75
N VAL A 120 1.17 -8.01 13.82
CA VAL A 120 1.84 -7.38 12.68
C VAL A 120 3.32 -7.24 12.99
N GLU A 121 4.18 -7.88 12.19
CA GLU A 121 5.64 -7.80 12.34
C GLU A 121 6.25 -7.06 11.14
N TYR A 122 7.06 -6.05 11.43
CA TYR A 122 7.77 -5.23 10.46
C TYR A 122 9.21 -5.70 10.25
N GLY A 123 9.85 -5.21 9.16
CA GLY A 123 11.22 -5.61 8.81
C GLY A 123 11.35 -7.07 8.38
N ARG A 124 10.24 -7.76 8.12
CA ARG A 124 10.18 -9.20 7.82
C ARG A 124 9.93 -9.44 6.33
N ARG A 125 10.95 -9.28 5.53
CA ARG A 125 10.85 -9.53 4.09
C ARG A 125 10.76 -11.03 3.78
N CYS A 126 9.63 -11.50 3.24
CA CYS A 126 9.50 -12.85 2.69
C CYS A 126 10.32 -12.97 1.40
N VAL A 127 11.15 -14.00 1.30
CA VAL A 127 12.04 -14.24 0.14
C VAL A 127 11.70 -15.52 -0.62
N SER A 128 11.07 -16.51 0.02
CA SER A 128 10.54 -17.69 -0.65
C SER A 128 9.33 -18.26 0.09
N ILE A 129 8.49 -18.96 -0.67
CA ILE A 129 7.35 -19.71 -0.17
C ILE A 129 7.43 -21.09 -0.80
N GLU A 130 7.33 -22.12 0.02
CA GLU A 130 7.38 -23.51 -0.40
C GLU A 130 6.24 -24.29 0.27
N PRO A 131 5.64 -25.28 -0.40
CA PRO A 131 4.74 -26.20 0.28
C PRO A 131 5.54 -27.02 1.29
N GLY A 132 4.96 -27.27 2.45
CA GLY A 132 5.48 -28.23 3.40
C GLY A 132 5.39 -29.67 2.89
N PRO A 133 5.93 -30.65 3.65
CA PRO A 133 5.80 -32.06 3.29
C PRO A 133 4.34 -32.45 3.05
N SER A 134 4.03 -32.98 1.87
CA SER A 134 2.68 -33.42 1.54
C SER A 134 2.38 -34.80 2.08
N ARG A 135 1.19 -35.00 2.64
CA ARG A 135 0.63 -36.32 2.96
C ARG A 135 -0.50 -36.60 1.99
N GLY A 136 -0.37 -37.66 1.18
CA GLY A 136 -1.42 -38.04 0.23
C GLY A 136 -1.62 -37.09 -0.97
N GLY A 137 -0.65 -36.21 -1.27
CA GLY A 137 -0.72 -35.27 -2.40
C GLY A 137 -1.33 -33.90 -2.04
N GLU A 138 -1.82 -33.72 -0.82
CA GLU A 138 -2.34 -32.43 -0.35
C GLU A 138 -1.26 -31.68 0.44
N VAL A 139 -1.22 -30.35 0.28
CA VAL A 139 -0.33 -29.45 1.04
C VAL A 139 -0.96 -29.24 2.42
N ASP A 140 -0.30 -29.75 3.45
CA ASP A 140 -0.75 -29.64 4.84
C ASP A 140 -0.44 -28.24 5.42
N HIS A 141 0.70 -27.66 5.04
CA HIS A 141 1.12 -26.33 5.49
C HIS A 141 2.10 -25.68 4.51
N TRP A 142 2.29 -24.39 4.68
CA TRP A 142 3.20 -23.55 3.89
C TRP A 142 4.42 -23.16 4.71
N LEU A 143 5.58 -23.13 4.07
CA LEU A 143 6.84 -22.67 4.66
C LEU A 143 7.24 -21.36 3.98
N ALA A 144 7.21 -20.26 4.71
CA ALA A 144 7.71 -18.96 4.25
C ALA A 144 9.07 -18.68 4.88
N ARG A 145 10.07 -18.34 4.06
CA ARG A 145 11.40 -17.92 4.52
C ARG A 145 11.50 -16.40 4.46
N THR A 146 12.09 -15.83 5.49
CA THR A 146 12.36 -14.38 5.56
C THR A 146 13.84 -14.09 5.33
N ALA A 147 14.16 -12.87 4.94
CA ALA A 147 15.52 -12.45 4.59
C ALA A 147 16.52 -12.55 5.76
N ASP A 148 16.04 -12.52 7.00
CA ASP A 148 16.82 -12.74 8.22
C ASP A 148 17.07 -14.23 8.53
N GLY A 149 16.61 -15.13 7.64
CA GLY A 149 16.80 -16.58 7.76
C GLY A 149 15.80 -17.30 8.65
N ALA A 150 14.75 -16.63 9.14
CA ALA A 150 13.68 -17.31 9.87
C ALA A 150 12.77 -18.09 8.92
N VAL A 151 12.11 -19.13 9.44
CA VAL A 151 11.11 -19.94 8.73
C VAL A 151 9.80 -19.85 9.50
N ILE A 152 8.74 -19.47 8.79
CA ILE A 152 7.38 -19.41 9.31
C ILE A 152 6.57 -20.51 8.64
N SER A 153 6.02 -21.42 9.46
CA SER A 153 5.09 -22.47 9.04
C SER A 153 3.66 -22.00 9.26
N SER A 154 2.80 -22.13 8.26
CA SER A 154 1.38 -21.73 8.39
C SER A 154 0.46 -22.71 7.67
N ARG A 155 -0.72 -22.95 8.23
CA ARG A 155 -1.77 -23.74 7.55
C ARG A 155 -2.38 -22.98 6.39
N ASN A 156 -2.60 -21.69 6.58
CA ASN A 156 -3.22 -20.81 5.60
C ASN A 156 -2.24 -19.70 5.21
N LEU A 157 -2.13 -19.45 3.91
CA LEU A 157 -1.26 -18.42 3.37
C LEU A 157 -2.08 -17.39 2.59
N VAL A 158 -1.86 -16.12 2.91
CA VAL A 158 -2.47 -14.99 2.18
C VAL A 158 -1.36 -14.11 1.61
N ILE A 159 -1.39 -13.87 0.30
CA ILE A 159 -0.37 -13.07 -0.38
C ILE A 159 -0.97 -11.72 -0.75
N GLY A 160 -0.60 -10.68 0.01
CA GLY A 160 -0.97 -9.27 -0.21
C GLY A 160 0.25 -8.39 -0.47
N ALA A 161 1.26 -8.91 -1.17
CA ALA A 161 2.55 -8.25 -1.41
C ALA A 161 2.48 -6.99 -2.31
N GLY A 162 1.30 -6.67 -2.87
CA GLY A 162 1.12 -5.51 -3.73
C GLY A 162 1.72 -5.70 -5.12
N ARG A 163 2.33 -4.65 -5.65
CA ARG A 163 2.93 -4.63 -7.00
C ARG A 163 4.37 -4.22 -6.94
N ASP A 164 5.21 -4.89 -7.70
CA ASP A 164 6.58 -4.45 -7.96
C ASP A 164 6.65 -3.30 -8.97
N ALA A 165 7.72 -2.52 -8.86
CA ALA A 165 8.04 -1.49 -9.82
C ALA A 165 8.45 -2.13 -11.15
N PHE A 166 7.71 -1.84 -12.21
CA PHE A 166 8.08 -2.27 -13.56
C PHE A 166 8.81 -1.13 -14.27
N VAL A 167 10.06 -1.36 -14.64
CA VAL A 167 10.86 -0.45 -15.49
C VAL A 167 11.08 -1.16 -16.84
N PRO A 168 10.69 -0.56 -17.98
CA PRO A 168 10.95 -1.11 -19.30
C PRO A 168 12.44 -1.43 -19.51
N ALA A 169 12.73 -2.54 -20.20
CA ALA A 169 14.11 -3.03 -20.40
C ALA A 169 15.03 -1.96 -21.05
N GLU A 170 14.47 -1.17 -21.95
CA GLU A 170 15.18 -0.09 -22.66
C GLU A 170 15.70 1.00 -21.72
N LEU A 171 15.05 1.16 -20.56
CA LEU A 171 15.44 2.15 -19.55
C LEU A 171 16.37 1.57 -18.48
N THR A 172 16.45 0.25 -18.34
CA THR A 172 17.32 -0.39 -17.33
C THR A 172 18.81 -0.25 -17.64
N ALA A 173 19.16 0.03 -18.91
CA ALA A 173 20.54 0.34 -19.33
C ALA A 173 21.00 1.76 -18.93
N LEU A 174 20.08 2.63 -18.54
CA LEU A 174 20.41 3.98 -18.10
C LEU A 174 20.91 3.96 -16.65
N PRO A 175 21.80 4.91 -16.27
CA PRO A 175 22.21 5.04 -14.87
C PRO A 175 21.00 5.19 -13.93
N GLU A 176 20.97 4.43 -12.83
CA GLU A 176 19.85 4.41 -11.87
C GLU A 176 19.44 5.81 -11.38
N ARG A 177 20.42 6.73 -11.25
CA ARG A 177 20.17 8.12 -10.87
C ARG A 177 19.32 8.90 -11.88
N ARG A 178 19.22 8.42 -13.13
CA ARG A 178 18.44 9.06 -14.21
C ARG A 178 17.06 8.44 -14.41
N VAL A 179 16.78 7.30 -13.80
CA VAL A 179 15.50 6.62 -13.92
C VAL A 179 14.88 6.50 -12.53
N ILE A 180 13.78 7.19 -12.30
CA ILE A 180 13.07 7.20 -11.04
C ILE A 180 11.67 6.62 -11.29
N HIS A 181 11.41 5.44 -10.75
CA HIS A 181 10.07 4.87 -10.76
C HIS A 181 9.18 5.61 -9.74
N SER A 182 7.88 5.74 -10.03
CA SER A 182 6.90 6.43 -9.17
C SER A 182 6.92 5.94 -7.71
N THR A 183 7.13 4.65 -7.48
CA THR A 183 7.22 4.06 -6.13
C THR A 183 8.39 4.58 -5.29
N ARG A 184 9.35 5.25 -5.92
CA ARG A 184 10.57 5.82 -5.26
C ARG A 184 10.70 7.31 -5.44
N TYR A 185 9.71 7.98 -6.04
CA TYR A 185 9.82 9.38 -6.44
C TYR A 185 10.16 10.28 -5.26
N SER A 186 9.35 10.33 -4.20
CA SER A 186 9.57 11.20 -3.04
C SER A 186 10.92 10.98 -2.36
N HIS A 187 11.48 9.77 -2.42
CA HIS A 187 12.78 9.46 -1.80
C HIS A 187 13.99 9.84 -2.69
N ARG A 188 13.78 9.90 -4.00
CA ARG A 188 14.89 10.08 -4.95
C ARG A 188 14.96 11.50 -5.52
N ILE A 189 13.80 12.18 -5.57
CA ILE A 189 13.72 13.49 -6.20
C ILE A 189 14.48 14.57 -5.41
N ASP A 190 14.50 14.47 -4.09
CA ASP A 190 15.16 15.44 -3.22
C ASP A 190 16.70 15.36 -3.29
N ALA A 191 17.24 14.24 -3.76
CA ALA A 191 18.67 14.10 -3.99
C ALA A 191 19.18 14.80 -5.27
N LEU A 192 18.27 15.32 -6.11
CA LEU A 192 18.62 16.02 -7.33
C LEU A 192 18.76 17.52 -7.05
N ASP A 193 19.89 18.09 -7.49
CA ASP A 193 20.08 19.55 -7.45
C ASP A 193 19.22 20.21 -8.55
N PRO A 194 18.26 21.09 -8.20
CA PRO A 194 17.44 21.78 -9.18
C PRO A 194 18.25 22.58 -10.20
N ALA A 195 19.41 23.09 -9.84
CA ALA A 195 20.26 23.84 -10.73
C ALA A 195 20.92 22.99 -11.83
N GLU A 196 21.07 21.69 -11.62
CA GLU A 196 21.66 20.76 -12.59
C GLU A 196 20.63 20.08 -13.50
N VAL A 197 19.34 20.05 -13.09
CA VAL A 197 18.29 19.41 -13.86
C VAL A 197 17.80 20.32 -14.98
N ARG A 198 18.01 19.92 -16.24
CA ARG A 198 17.62 20.67 -17.43
C ARG A 198 16.43 20.08 -18.17
N ARG A 199 16.26 18.78 -18.13
CA ARG A 199 15.18 18.08 -18.82
C ARG A 199 14.66 16.94 -17.98
N ILE A 200 13.32 16.85 -17.91
CA ILE A 200 12.61 15.77 -17.24
C ILE A 200 11.62 15.18 -18.22
N VAL A 201 11.61 13.85 -18.33
CA VAL A 201 10.63 13.11 -19.11
C VAL A 201 9.82 12.23 -18.18
N VAL A 202 8.52 12.45 -18.13
CA VAL A 202 7.57 11.61 -17.38
C VAL A 202 6.92 10.64 -18.36
N ILE A 203 7.09 9.34 -18.12
CA ILE A 203 6.56 8.28 -18.97
C ILE A 203 5.30 7.70 -18.34
N GLY A 204 4.17 7.87 -19.01
CA GLY A 204 2.85 7.40 -18.58
C GLY A 204 1.75 8.38 -18.94
N GLY A 205 0.50 7.93 -19.00
CA GLY A 205 -0.67 8.73 -19.35
C GLY A 205 -1.81 8.67 -18.32
N ALA A 206 -1.54 8.09 -17.12
CA ALA A 206 -2.51 7.98 -16.04
C ALA A 206 -2.24 9.00 -14.93
N GLN A 207 -3.07 8.99 -13.89
CA GLN A 207 -3.02 9.93 -12.78
C GLN A 207 -1.62 10.09 -12.15
N SER A 208 -0.93 8.99 -11.85
CA SER A 208 0.42 9.07 -11.26
C SER A 208 1.40 9.84 -12.15
N ALA A 209 1.30 9.70 -13.47
CA ALA A 209 2.15 10.45 -14.40
C ALA A 209 1.80 11.94 -14.41
N ALA A 210 0.51 12.30 -14.35
CA ALA A 210 0.08 13.69 -14.26
C ALA A 210 0.56 14.34 -12.95
N GLU A 211 0.43 13.65 -11.83
CA GLU A 211 0.91 14.11 -10.53
C GLU A 211 2.43 14.30 -10.52
N LEU A 212 3.18 13.35 -11.09
CA LEU A 212 4.64 13.46 -11.18
C LEU A 212 5.10 14.58 -12.11
N LEU A 213 4.40 14.80 -13.23
CA LEU A 213 4.69 15.93 -14.11
C LEU A 213 4.47 17.25 -13.38
N TRP A 214 3.37 17.40 -12.67
CA TRP A 214 3.06 18.60 -11.90
C TRP A 214 4.09 18.83 -10.79
N ALA A 215 4.43 17.79 -10.02
CA ALA A 215 5.45 17.86 -8.98
C ALA A 215 6.82 18.22 -9.54
N ALA A 216 7.20 17.66 -10.70
CA ALA A 216 8.45 17.98 -11.38
C ALA A 216 8.48 19.42 -11.85
N TYR A 217 7.39 19.91 -12.44
CA TYR A 217 7.27 21.29 -12.89
C TYR A 217 7.43 22.30 -11.73
N GLN A 218 6.83 22.01 -10.57
CA GLN A 218 6.99 22.87 -9.40
C GLN A 218 8.39 22.81 -8.79
N ARG A 219 9.01 21.63 -8.76
CA ARG A 219 10.32 21.43 -8.13
C ARG A 219 11.47 21.95 -8.97
N PHE A 220 11.33 21.89 -10.31
CA PHE A 220 12.38 22.22 -11.27
C PHE A 220 11.87 23.26 -12.31
N PRO A 221 11.59 24.50 -11.89
CA PRO A 221 10.94 25.49 -12.76
C PRO A 221 11.75 25.85 -14.02
N GLU A 222 13.09 25.67 -13.97
CA GLU A 222 13.98 25.93 -15.11
C GLU A 222 14.15 24.70 -16.03
N ALA A 223 13.59 23.55 -15.65
CA ALA A 223 13.72 22.34 -16.46
C ALA A 223 12.59 22.25 -17.50
N GLN A 224 12.96 21.79 -18.69
CA GLN A 224 11.96 21.39 -19.68
C GLN A 224 11.30 20.09 -19.28
N CYS A 225 10.04 20.15 -18.86
CA CYS A 225 9.23 18.98 -18.51
C CYS A 225 8.46 18.48 -19.73
N THR A 226 8.59 17.19 -20.03
CA THR A 226 7.91 16.53 -21.16
C THR A 226 7.18 15.28 -20.67
N MET A 227 5.95 15.05 -21.14
CA MET A 227 5.22 13.81 -20.90
C MET A 227 5.26 12.94 -22.16
N LEU A 228 5.62 11.68 -21.99
CA LEU A 228 5.58 10.67 -23.04
C LEU A 228 4.48 9.64 -22.69
N MET A 229 3.45 9.53 -23.53
CA MET A 229 2.34 8.62 -23.33
C MET A 229 1.93 7.94 -24.63
N ARG A 230 1.32 6.77 -24.54
CA ARG A 230 0.76 6.03 -25.69
C ARG A 230 -0.65 6.46 -26.06
N SER A 231 -1.38 7.01 -25.10
CA SER A 231 -2.75 7.52 -25.30
C SER A 231 -2.72 8.91 -25.96
N ILE A 232 -3.84 9.30 -26.60
CA ILE A 232 -4.01 10.61 -27.24
C ILE A 232 -3.94 11.75 -26.19
N GLY A 233 -4.27 11.45 -24.94
CA GLY A 233 -4.28 12.40 -23.83
C GLY A 233 -4.21 11.71 -22.49
N LEU A 234 -4.24 12.50 -21.42
CA LEU A 234 -4.31 12.01 -20.05
C LEU A 234 -5.63 11.28 -19.82
N ASN A 235 -5.53 10.07 -19.29
CA ASN A 235 -6.70 9.32 -18.86
C ASN A 235 -7.11 9.79 -17.46
N ALA A 236 -8.25 10.49 -17.36
CA ALA A 236 -8.84 10.79 -16.06
C ALA A 236 -9.19 9.49 -15.33
N TYR A 237 -9.04 9.49 -14.01
CA TYR A 237 -9.56 8.39 -13.21
C TYR A 237 -11.07 8.27 -13.44
N GLN A 238 -11.52 7.08 -13.82
CA GLN A 238 -12.91 6.86 -14.11
C GLN A 238 -13.71 6.86 -12.80
N THR A 239 -14.49 7.90 -12.61
CA THR A 239 -15.43 8.05 -11.49
C THR A 239 -16.84 7.55 -11.84
N SER A 240 -17.00 6.77 -12.92
CA SER A 240 -18.30 6.23 -13.28
C SER A 240 -18.85 5.33 -12.18
N LYS A 241 -20.17 5.33 -12.01
CA LYS A 241 -20.85 4.45 -11.04
C LYS A 241 -20.49 2.98 -11.29
N PHE A 242 -20.41 2.57 -12.55
CA PHE A 242 -20.00 1.21 -12.93
C PHE A 242 -18.60 0.83 -12.43
N THR A 243 -17.60 1.69 -12.64
CA THR A 243 -16.25 1.43 -12.13
C THR A 243 -16.21 1.37 -10.61
N ASN A 244 -17.02 2.20 -9.95
CA ASN A 244 -17.14 2.19 -8.50
C ASN A 244 -17.79 0.91 -7.98
N GLU A 245 -18.75 0.33 -8.68
CA GLU A 245 -19.43 -0.92 -8.31
C GLU A 245 -18.50 -2.12 -8.28
N LEU A 246 -17.42 -2.12 -9.09
CA LEU A 246 -16.39 -3.17 -9.05
C LEU A 246 -15.60 -3.24 -7.73
N PHE A 247 -15.69 -2.22 -6.89
CA PHE A 247 -15.03 -2.16 -5.58
C PHE A 247 -15.99 -2.41 -4.42
N TYR A 248 -17.27 -2.70 -4.68
CA TYR A 248 -18.19 -3.13 -3.62
C TYR A 248 -18.02 -4.62 -3.36
N PRO A 249 -17.98 -5.05 -2.10
CA PRO A 249 -18.12 -6.46 -1.78
C PRO A 249 -19.51 -6.90 -2.23
N SER A 250 -19.56 -7.91 -3.07
CA SER A 250 -20.79 -8.61 -3.49
C SER A 250 -21.35 -9.43 -2.33
#